data_84b9c961a42cda1a52978a59c2ef967d
#
_entry.id   84b9c961a42cda1a52978a59c2ef967d
#
_cell.length_a   1.000
_cell.length_b   1.000
_cell.length_c   1.000
_cell.angle_alpha   90.00
_cell.angle_beta   90.00
_cell.angle_gamma   90.00
#
_symmetry.space_group_name_H-M   'P 1'
#
loop_
_entity.id
_entity.type
_entity.pdbx_description
1 polymer ?
#
loop_
_entity_poly.entity_id
_entity_poly.type
_entity_poly.pdbx_seq_one_letter_code
_entity_poly.pdbx_strand_id
1 'polypeptide(L)'
;MLLVLQSCTTSVVVDGTVPTPLVSVIPARMGVYYSDEFRRFKHEEVFRDSGGWRIDFGNQNLRFFQNLTESLFAEVQEVHQPPLTTEEMRNLDGVFIPSIEKYGFLTPSISGLKFYSASIEYRVAMYDKVGTKIGDWNIVGYGKSEGGLFSSDEAINEATALAIRDGGARIAIELIDQPAVQNWLRSKHELIEPSAGPPGAAESIETPETPETREENVGVAPDA
;
A
#
# COMPACT_ATOMS: atom_id res chain seq x y z
N MET A 1 -28.15 -3.78 -50.62
CA MET A 1 -28.71 -4.07 -49.30
C MET A 1 -27.56 -4.27 -48.34
N LEU A 2 -27.25 -3.25 -47.56
CA LEU A 2 -26.10 -3.27 -46.64
C LEU A 2 -26.58 -3.92 -45.32
N LEU A 3 -26.16 -5.14 -45.03
CA LEU A 3 -26.39 -5.78 -43.73
C LEU A 3 -25.47 -5.11 -42.71
N VAL A 4 -26.02 -4.28 -41.85
CA VAL A 4 -25.35 -3.76 -40.66
C VAL A 4 -25.38 -4.88 -39.63
N LEU A 5 -24.25 -5.58 -39.47
CA LEU A 5 -24.02 -6.51 -38.36
C LEU A 5 -23.92 -5.68 -37.08
N GLN A 6 -25.01 -5.65 -36.30
CA GLN A 6 -24.96 -5.09 -34.95
C GLN A 6 -24.22 -6.08 -34.06
N SER A 7 -22.98 -5.77 -33.71
CA SER A 7 -22.25 -6.48 -32.69
C SER A 7 -22.83 -6.12 -31.32
N CYS A 8 -23.40 -7.11 -30.62
CA CYS A 8 -23.84 -6.91 -29.23
C CYS A 8 -22.59 -6.74 -28.34
N THR A 9 -22.56 -5.66 -27.58
CA THR A 9 -21.52 -5.41 -26.56
C THR A 9 -22.12 -5.58 -25.19
N THR A 10 -21.59 -6.47 -24.37
CA THR A 10 -21.92 -6.62 -22.95
C THR A 10 -21.19 -5.53 -22.17
N SER A 11 -21.91 -4.74 -21.37
CA SER A 11 -21.35 -3.67 -20.55
C SER A 11 -21.48 -4.03 -19.07
N VAL A 12 -20.39 -4.02 -18.34
CA VAL A 12 -20.31 -4.30 -16.91
C VAL A 12 -19.78 -3.05 -16.22
N VAL A 13 -20.53 -2.53 -15.26
CA VAL A 13 -20.07 -1.51 -14.32
C VAL A 13 -19.78 -2.22 -13.01
N VAL A 14 -18.52 -2.24 -12.62
CA VAL A 14 -18.09 -2.94 -11.40
C VAL A 14 -18.48 -2.13 -10.18
N ASP A 15 -19.19 -2.75 -9.27
CA ASP A 15 -19.55 -2.22 -7.96
C ASP A 15 -19.49 -3.33 -6.91
N GLY A 16 -19.20 -2.96 -5.66
CA GLY A 16 -19.12 -3.90 -4.57
C GLY A 16 -18.75 -3.22 -3.25
N THR A 17 -18.86 -3.98 -2.15
CA THR A 17 -18.43 -3.49 -0.85
C THR A 17 -16.91 -3.29 -0.83
N VAL A 18 -16.46 -2.20 -0.20
CA VAL A 18 -15.03 -1.91 0.03
C VAL A 18 -14.72 -2.21 1.49
N PRO A 19 -14.10 -3.35 1.80
CA PRO A 19 -13.70 -3.63 3.17
C PRO A 19 -12.54 -2.72 3.57
N THR A 20 -12.52 -2.30 4.84
CA THR A 20 -11.35 -1.62 5.42
C THR A 20 -10.29 -2.67 5.74
N PRO A 21 -9.07 -2.59 5.19
CA PRO A 21 -8.02 -3.53 5.51
C PRO A 21 -7.56 -3.38 6.96
N LEU A 22 -7.36 -4.52 7.64
CA LEU A 22 -6.70 -4.56 8.95
C LEU A 22 -5.21 -4.80 8.73
N VAL A 23 -4.43 -3.72 8.71
CA VAL A 23 -3.00 -3.75 8.36
C VAL A 23 -2.19 -2.92 9.35
N SER A 24 -0.88 -3.19 9.40
CA SER A 24 0.05 -2.35 10.14
C SER A 24 0.19 -1.00 9.44
N VAL A 25 -0.04 0.07 10.17
CA VAL A 25 0.06 1.43 9.65
C VAL A 25 1.53 1.79 9.43
N ILE A 26 1.86 2.24 8.24
CA ILE A 26 3.16 2.83 7.91
C ILE A 26 3.18 4.25 8.50
N PRO A 27 4.13 4.58 9.42
CA PRO A 27 4.16 5.87 10.11
C PRO A 27 4.70 6.98 9.20
N ALA A 28 3.95 7.29 8.16
CA ALA A 28 4.29 8.29 7.15
C ALA A 28 3.06 9.09 6.74
N ARG A 29 3.28 10.37 6.42
CA ARG A 29 2.30 11.25 5.79
C ARG A 29 2.53 11.22 4.28
N MET A 30 1.59 10.64 3.54
CA MET A 30 1.74 10.40 2.12
C MET A 30 0.82 11.25 1.28
N GLY A 31 1.39 11.87 0.25
CA GLY A 31 0.62 12.33 -0.88
C GLY A 31 0.20 11.14 -1.75
N VAL A 32 -1.04 11.05 -2.18
CA VAL A 32 -1.47 10.01 -3.11
C VAL A 32 -1.96 10.64 -4.40
N TYR A 33 -1.36 10.24 -5.51
CA TYR A 33 -1.76 10.69 -6.83
C TYR A 33 -2.51 9.59 -7.58
N TYR A 34 -3.75 9.87 -7.95
CA TYR A 34 -4.55 9.03 -8.82
C TYR A 34 -4.67 9.67 -10.20
N SER A 35 -4.08 9.07 -11.21
CA SER A 35 -4.19 9.57 -12.58
C SER A 35 -5.61 9.50 -13.13
N ASP A 36 -5.91 10.29 -14.14
CA ASP A 36 -7.20 10.24 -14.84
C ASP A 36 -7.50 8.87 -15.43
N GLU A 37 -6.45 8.19 -15.91
CA GLU A 37 -6.56 6.82 -16.42
C GLU A 37 -6.94 5.84 -15.31
N PHE A 38 -6.31 5.92 -14.13
CA PHE A 38 -6.64 5.10 -12.97
C PHE A 38 -8.09 5.33 -12.50
N ARG A 39 -8.52 6.60 -12.43
CA ARG A 39 -9.87 6.99 -11.98
C ARG A 39 -10.99 6.52 -12.88
N ARG A 40 -10.72 6.47 -14.17
CA ARG A 40 -11.72 6.20 -15.21
C ARG A 40 -11.39 4.96 -16.02
N PHE A 41 -10.67 4.02 -15.42
CA PHE A 41 -10.21 2.83 -16.12
C PHE A 41 -11.38 2.01 -16.67
N LYS A 42 -11.28 1.69 -17.96
CA LYS A 42 -12.21 0.83 -18.70
C LYS A 42 -11.40 -0.13 -19.53
N HIS A 43 -11.84 -1.37 -19.52
CA HIS A 43 -11.31 -2.40 -20.40
C HIS A 43 -12.33 -2.71 -21.50
N GLU A 44 -11.89 -2.71 -22.73
CA GLU A 44 -12.72 -3.07 -23.88
C GLU A 44 -12.03 -4.18 -24.67
N GLU A 45 -12.76 -5.25 -24.93
CA GLU A 45 -12.25 -6.40 -25.66
C GLU A 45 -13.36 -7.01 -26.54
N VAL A 46 -12.99 -7.45 -27.74
CA VAL A 46 -13.92 -8.09 -28.68
C VAL A 46 -13.42 -9.49 -28.98
N PHE A 47 -14.24 -10.47 -28.64
CA PHE A 47 -13.99 -11.87 -28.93
C PHE A 47 -14.77 -12.30 -30.19
N ARG A 48 -14.13 -13.11 -31.05
CA ARG A 48 -14.70 -13.54 -32.33
C ARG A 48 -16.07 -14.19 -32.18
N ASP A 49 -16.24 -15.01 -31.13
CA ASP A 49 -17.42 -15.86 -30.94
C ASP A 49 -18.34 -15.42 -29.79
N SER A 50 -17.92 -14.41 -29.01
CA SER A 50 -18.65 -13.97 -27.78
C SER A 50 -19.02 -12.49 -27.79
N GLY A 51 -18.79 -11.76 -28.90
CA GLY A 51 -19.10 -10.35 -29.02
C GLY A 51 -18.13 -9.43 -28.26
N GLY A 52 -18.53 -8.18 -28.07
CA GLY A 52 -17.76 -7.15 -27.36
C GLY A 52 -18.05 -7.15 -25.85
N TRP A 53 -17.04 -6.84 -25.08
CA TRP A 53 -17.13 -6.62 -23.65
C TRP A 53 -16.54 -5.26 -23.29
N ARG A 54 -17.22 -4.56 -22.40
CA ARG A 54 -16.73 -3.32 -21.77
C ARG A 54 -16.87 -3.45 -20.27
N ILE A 55 -15.75 -3.41 -19.56
CA ILE A 55 -15.69 -3.52 -18.11
C ILE A 55 -15.22 -2.18 -17.54
N ASP A 56 -16.11 -1.48 -16.84
CA ASP A 56 -15.85 -0.18 -16.22
C ASP A 56 -15.68 -0.38 -14.72
N PHE A 57 -14.47 -0.25 -14.20
CA PHE A 57 -14.19 -0.41 -12.79
C PHE A 57 -13.32 0.70 -12.17
N GLY A 58 -13.01 1.77 -12.91
CA GLY A 58 -12.20 2.87 -12.43
C GLY A 58 -12.74 3.50 -11.15
N ASN A 59 -14.03 3.77 -11.07
CA ASN A 59 -14.66 4.34 -9.88
C ASN A 59 -14.61 3.39 -8.67
N GLN A 60 -14.87 2.11 -8.86
CA GLN A 60 -14.80 1.11 -7.79
C GLN A 60 -13.37 0.97 -7.29
N ASN A 61 -12.41 0.91 -8.22
CA ASN A 61 -11.00 0.83 -7.92
C ASN A 61 -10.50 2.06 -7.15
N LEU A 62 -10.90 3.26 -7.57
CA LEU A 62 -10.54 4.51 -6.86
C LEU A 62 -11.04 4.49 -5.41
N ARG A 63 -12.32 4.20 -5.18
CA ARG A 63 -12.89 4.10 -3.82
C ARG A 63 -12.16 3.08 -2.96
N PHE A 64 -11.83 1.93 -3.56
CA PHE A 64 -11.06 0.90 -2.86
C PHE A 64 -9.67 1.40 -2.46
N PHE A 65 -8.94 2.03 -3.39
CA PHE A 65 -7.59 2.54 -3.13
C PHE A 65 -7.57 3.73 -2.15
N GLN A 66 -8.59 4.58 -2.14
CA GLN A 66 -8.73 5.62 -1.12
C GLN A 66 -8.80 4.99 0.28
N ASN A 67 -9.69 4.02 0.51
CA ASN A 67 -9.78 3.32 1.79
C ASN A 67 -8.49 2.52 2.13
N LEU A 68 -7.87 1.91 1.13
CA LEU A 68 -6.62 1.18 1.30
C LEU A 68 -5.50 2.10 1.78
N THR A 69 -5.27 3.23 1.12
CA THR A 69 -4.19 4.16 1.44
C THR A 69 -4.42 4.84 2.79
N GLU A 70 -5.67 5.22 3.12
CA GLU A 70 -6.05 5.73 4.44
C GLU A 70 -5.81 4.72 5.58
N SER A 71 -5.88 3.42 5.27
CA SER A 71 -5.57 2.36 6.24
C SER A 71 -4.08 2.04 6.33
N LEU A 72 -3.34 2.24 5.23
CA LEU A 72 -1.91 1.93 5.13
C LEU A 72 -1.00 2.98 5.75
N PHE A 73 -1.36 4.25 5.67
CA PHE A 73 -0.49 5.35 6.08
C PHE A 73 -1.08 6.12 7.26
N ALA A 74 -0.22 6.72 8.07
CA ALA A 74 -0.65 7.50 9.23
C ALA A 74 -1.52 8.71 8.85
N GLU A 75 -1.18 9.36 7.75
CA GLU A 75 -1.95 10.45 7.15
C GLU A 75 -1.87 10.36 5.62
N VAL A 76 -2.98 10.67 4.95
CA VAL A 76 -3.08 10.67 3.49
C VAL A 76 -3.65 11.99 3.00
N GLN A 77 -3.04 12.53 1.98
CA GLN A 77 -3.54 13.67 1.23
C GLN A 77 -3.53 13.37 -0.27
N GLU A 78 -4.66 13.54 -0.94
CA GLU A 78 -4.67 13.47 -2.40
C GLU A 78 -3.93 14.68 -2.99
N VAL A 79 -3.02 14.42 -3.93
CA VAL A 79 -2.15 15.42 -4.53
C VAL A 79 -2.30 15.47 -6.04
N HIS A 80 -1.81 16.57 -6.64
CA HIS A 80 -1.76 16.73 -8.09
C HIS A 80 -0.67 15.85 -8.72
N GLN A 81 -0.63 15.84 -10.03
CA GLN A 81 0.38 15.08 -10.76
C GLN A 81 1.80 15.53 -10.40
N PRO A 82 2.69 14.60 -9.96
CA PRO A 82 4.10 14.93 -9.73
C PRO A 82 4.81 15.44 -11.01
N PRO A 83 5.85 16.28 -10.88
CA PRO A 83 6.50 16.67 -9.64
C PRO A 83 5.70 17.69 -8.83
N LEU A 84 5.65 17.51 -7.51
CA LEU A 84 4.98 18.44 -6.60
C LEU A 84 5.89 19.65 -6.28
N THR A 85 5.27 20.78 -5.97
CA THR A 85 5.99 21.96 -5.48
C THR A 85 6.57 21.72 -4.08
N THR A 86 7.60 22.49 -3.71
CA THR A 86 8.17 22.44 -2.35
C THR A 86 7.11 22.72 -1.27
N GLU A 87 6.12 23.54 -1.57
CA GLU A 87 5.04 23.86 -0.64
C GLU A 87 4.11 22.65 -0.42
N GLU A 88 3.69 21.98 -1.49
CA GLU A 88 2.90 20.75 -1.42
C GLU A 88 3.64 19.65 -0.66
N MET A 89 4.96 19.53 -0.86
CA MET A 89 5.79 18.53 -0.18
C MET A 89 6.12 18.86 1.29
N ARG A 90 5.87 20.10 1.74
CA ARG A 90 6.31 20.56 3.07
C ARG A 90 5.84 19.69 4.22
N ASN A 91 4.61 19.19 4.14
CA ASN A 91 3.97 18.38 5.18
C ASN A 91 3.89 16.88 4.82
N LEU A 92 4.52 16.48 3.71
CA LEU A 92 4.52 15.10 3.24
C LEU A 92 5.89 14.46 3.44
N ASP A 93 5.89 13.17 3.70
CA ASP A 93 7.08 12.35 3.78
C ASP A 93 7.43 11.71 2.43
N GLY A 94 6.44 11.59 1.55
CA GLY A 94 6.59 11.03 0.21
C GLY A 94 5.29 11.03 -0.59
N VAL A 95 5.35 10.43 -1.77
CA VAL A 95 4.21 10.29 -2.71
C VAL A 95 4.04 8.84 -3.11
N PHE A 96 2.78 8.37 -3.08
CA PHE A 96 2.35 7.05 -3.50
C PHE A 96 1.52 7.18 -4.79
N ILE A 97 1.85 6.40 -5.81
CA ILE A 97 1.23 6.48 -7.13
C ILE A 97 0.83 5.08 -7.58
N PRO A 98 -0.45 4.70 -7.48
CA PRO A 98 -0.94 3.46 -8.05
C PRO A 98 -1.28 3.64 -9.55
N SER A 99 -1.05 2.61 -10.34
CA SER A 99 -1.51 2.49 -11.71
C SER A 99 -2.04 1.09 -12.00
N ILE A 100 -2.86 0.97 -13.04
CA ILE A 100 -3.32 -0.31 -13.58
C ILE A 100 -2.53 -0.56 -14.85
N GLU A 101 -1.69 -1.60 -14.85
CA GLU A 101 -0.87 -1.97 -16.01
C GLU A 101 -1.64 -2.89 -16.96
N LYS A 102 -2.39 -3.85 -16.39
CA LYS A 102 -3.17 -4.81 -17.17
C LYS A 102 -4.43 -5.23 -16.44
N TYR A 103 -5.43 -5.52 -17.22
CA TYR A 103 -6.64 -6.20 -16.81
C TYR A 103 -6.93 -7.32 -17.80
N GLY A 104 -7.40 -8.46 -17.30
CA GLY A 104 -7.86 -9.56 -18.13
C GLY A 104 -8.99 -10.30 -17.43
N PHE A 105 -9.86 -10.91 -18.21
CA PHE A 105 -10.95 -11.73 -17.69
C PHE A 105 -11.20 -12.95 -18.55
N LEU A 106 -11.85 -13.96 -17.98
CA LEU A 106 -12.27 -15.16 -18.69
C LEU A 106 -13.73 -15.46 -18.35
N THR A 107 -14.49 -15.82 -19.37
CA THR A 107 -15.83 -16.36 -19.26
C THR A 107 -15.83 -17.85 -19.61
N PRO A 108 -16.87 -18.62 -19.21
CA PRO A 108 -17.02 -20.01 -19.61
C PRO A 108 -16.99 -20.22 -21.13
N SER A 109 -17.56 -19.30 -21.89
CA SER A 109 -17.58 -19.37 -23.37
C SER A 109 -16.20 -19.18 -23.99
N ILE A 110 -15.31 -18.42 -23.34
CA ILE A 110 -13.94 -18.17 -23.83
C ILE A 110 -12.98 -19.28 -23.39
N SER A 111 -13.08 -19.70 -22.13
CA SER A 111 -12.12 -20.60 -21.50
C SER A 111 -12.51 -22.09 -21.55
N GLY A 112 -13.79 -22.41 -21.75
CA GLY A 112 -14.34 -23.75 -21.57
C GLY A 112 -14.45 -24.20 -20.10
N LEU A 113 -14.09 -23.33 -19.15
CA LEU A 113 -14.18 -23.59 -17.70
C LEU A 113 -15.59 -23.24 -17.20
N LYS A 114 -15.97 -23.77 -16.02
CA LYS A 114 -17.30 -23.54 -15.43
C LYS A 114 -17.38 -22.32 -14.52
N PHE A 115 -16.45 -21.38 -14.65
CA PHE A 115 -16.37 -20.18 -13.80
C PHE A 115 -15.94 -18.96 -14.61
N TYR A 116 -16.19 -17.80 -14.04
CA TYR A 116 -15.67 -16.52 -14.48
C TYR A 116 -14.45 -16.15 -13.66
N SER A 117 -13.49 -15.48 -14.25
CA SER A 117 -12.33 -14.99 -13.52
C SER A 117 -11.86 -13.64 -14.05
N ALA A 118 -11.23 -12.86 -13.19
CA ALA A 118 -10.58 -11.62 -13.54
C ALA A 118 -9.19 -11.54 -12.90
N SER A 119 -8.28 -10.82 -13.56
CA SER A 119 -6.97 -10.49 -13.01
C SER A 119 -6.65 -9.03 -13.28
N ILE A 120 -6.02 -8.38 -12.31
CA ILE A 120 -5.59 -6.98 -12.41
C ILE A 120 -4.12 -6.93 -12.03
N GLU A 121 -3.27 -6.41 -12.90
CA GLU A 121 -1.88 -6.09 -12.60
C GLU A 121 -1.80 -4.62 -12.22
N TYR A 122 -1.50 -4.36 -10.95
CA TYR A 122 -1.22 -3.04 -10.42
C TYR A 122 0.27 -2.78 -10.43
N ARG A 123 0.65 -1.55 -10.70
CA ARG A 123 1.97 -1.03 -10.38
C ARG A 123 1.83 0.04 -9.33
N VAL A 124 2.66 -0.04 -8.27
CA VAL A 124 2.72 0.92 -7.18
C VAL A 124 4.10 1.55 -7.19
N ALA A 125 4.19 2.86 -7.41
CA ALA A 125 5.43 3.62 -7.31
C ALA A 125 5.42 4.51 -6.06
N MET A 126 6.54 4.56 -5.35
CA MET A 126 6.73 5.44 -4.20
C MET A 126 7.95 6.34 -4.40
N TYR A 127 7.82 7.59 -3.98
CA TYR A 127 8.85 8.61 -4.01
C TYR A 127 8.97 9.26 -2.63
N ASP A 128 10.16 9.65 -2.25
CA ASP A 128 10.41 10.40 -1.03
C ASP A 128 10.05 11.89 -1.19
N LYS A 129 10.19 12.67 -0.10
CA LYS A 129 9.89 14.11 -0.07
C LYS A 129 10.76 14.98 -0.99
N VAL A 130 11.88 14.47 -1.49
CA VAL A 130 12.75 15.17 -2.43
C VAL A 130 12.58 14.68 -3.87
N GLY A 131 11.63 13.78 -4.10
CA GLY A 131 11.31 13.23 -5.42
C GLY A 131 12.20 12.07 -5.85
N THR A 132 13.01 11.51 -4.94
CA THR A 132 13.79 10.31 -5.21
C THR A 132 12.90 9.09 -5.14
N LYS A 133 13.01 8.21 -6.12
CA LYS A 133 12.23 6.96 -6.16
C LYS A 133 12.67 6.02 -5.05
N ILE A 134 11.75 5.67 -4.16
CA ILE A 134 11.94 4.64 -3.14
C ILE A 134 11.88 3.27 -3.79
N GLY A 135 10.89 3.06 -4.66
CA GLY A 135 10.73 1.82 -5.41
C GLY A 135 9.46 1.82 -6.25
N ASP A 136 9.31 0.76 -7.04
CA ASP A 136 8.06 0.40 -7.69
C ASP A 136 7.89 -1.13 -7.70
N TRP A 137 6.64 -1.58 -7.61
CA TRP A 137 6.30 -2.99 -7.48
C TRP A 137 5.08 -3.31 -8.32
N ASN A 138 5.13 -4.46 -9.00
CA ASN A 138 3.98 -5.00 -9.69
C ASN A 138 3.30 -6.04 -8.79
N ILE A 139 2.01 -5.86 -8.58
CA ILE A 139 1.17 -6.71 -7.75
C ILE A 139 -0.01 -7.18 -8.58
N VAL A 140 -0.28 -8.48 -8.58
CA VAL A 140 -1.40 -9.06 -9.32
C VAL A 140 -2.48 -9.52 -8.36
N GLY A 141 -3.68 -8.99 -8.56
CA GLY A 141 -4.89 -9.45 -7.89
C GLY A 141 -5.70 -10.40 -8.77
N TYR A 142 -6.28 -11.43 -8.17
CA TYR A 142 -7.12 -12.42 -8.84
C TYR A 142 -8.49 -12.51 -8.18
N GLY A 143 -9.50 -12.70 -9.03
CA GLY A 143 -10.86 -12.96 -8.58
C GLY A 143 -11.51 -14.07 -9.40
N LYS A 144 -12.35 -14.85 -8.74
CA LYS A 144 -13.11 -15.95 -9.35
C LYS A 144 -14.55 -15.91 -8.85
N SER A 145 -15.49 -16.09 -9.77
CA SER A 145 -16.91 -16.19 -9.49
C SER A 145 -17.51 -17.42 -10.17
N GLU A 146 -18.47 -18.07 -9.51
CA GLU A 146 -19.17 -19.24 -10.07
C GLU A 146 -20.46 -18.79 -10.76
N GLY A 147 -20.56 -19.07 -12.06
CA GLY A 147 -21.64 -18.59 -12.91
C GLY A 147 -22.94 -19.39 -12.88
N GLY A 148 -23.32 -19.97 -11.75
CA GLY A 148 -24.53 -20.82 -11.70
C GLY A 148 -25.84 -20.11 -11.35
N LEU A 149 -25.75 -18.99 -10.61
CA LEU A 149 -26.90 -18.21 -10.12
C LEU A 149 -26.93 -16.79 -10.66
N PHE A 150 -25.85 -16.34 -11.29
CA PHE A 150 -25.67 -14.97 -11.79
C PHE A 150 -25.72 -14.93 -13.31
N SER A 151 -26.14 -13.80 -13.85
CA SER A 151 -25.91 -13.46 -15.24
C SER A 151 -24.41 -13.29 -15.53
N SER A 152 -24.00 -13.33 -16.79
CA SER A 152 -22.58 -13.24 -17.17
C SER A 152 -21.93 -11.93 -16.72
N ASP A 153 -22.68 -10.83 -16.76
CA ASP A 153 -22.25 -9.50 -16.33
C ASP A 153 -22.11 -9.43 -14.79
N GLU A 154 -23.05 -9.99 -14.02
CA GLU A 154 -22.94 -10.07 -12.56
C GLU A 154 -21.74 -10.94 -12.13
N ALA A 155 -21.51 -12.05 -12.81
CA ALA A 155 -20.38 -12.94 -12.49
C ALA A 155 -19.02 -12.28 -12.80
N ILE A 156 -18.90 -11.50 -13.88
CA ILE A 156 -17.69 -10.70 -14.18
C ILE A 156 -17.55 -9.54 -13.20
N ASN A 157 -18.64 -8.88 -12.82
CA ASN A 157 -18.62 -7.86 -11.76
C ASN A 157 -18.01 -8.43 -10.47
N GLU A 158 -18.53 -9.57 -10.00
CA GLU A 158 -18.05 -10.23 -8.77
C GLU A 158 -16.58 -10.65 -8.89
N ALA A 159 -16.19 -11.30 -9.99
CA ALA A 159 -14.81 -11.70 -10.22
C ALA A 159 -13.86 -10.49 -10.21
N THR A 160 -14.25 -9.37 -10.84
CA THR A 160 -13.45 -8.14 -10.90
C THR A 160 -13.36 -7.49 -9.52
N ALA A 161 -14.46 -7.42 -8.76
CA ALA A 161 -14.46 -6.88 -7.41
C ALA A 161 -13.53 -7.70 -6.48
N LEU A 162 -13.53 -9.04 -6.62
CA LEU A 162 -12.63 -9.92 -5.89
C LEU A 162 -11.18 -9.72 -6.30
N ALA A 163 -10.88 -9.49 -7.60
CA ALA A 163 -9.53 -9.19 -8.08
C ALA A 163 -9.00 -7.87 -7.51
N ILE A 164 -9.84 -6.82 -7.42
CA ILE A 164 -9.48 -5.54 -6.78
C ILE A 164 -9.11 -5.78 -5.31
N ARG A 165 -9.92 -6.54 -4.57
CA ARG A 165 -9.69 -6.84 -3.15
C ARG A 165 -8.41 -7.64 -2.93
N ASP A 166 -8.16 -8.69 -3.74
CA ASP A 166 -6.96 -9.52 -3.63
C ASP A 166 -5.70 -8.70 -3.91
N GLY A 167 -5.70 -7.88 -4.98
CA GLY A 167 -4.60 -6.99 -5.30
C GLY A 167 -4.31 -5.98 -4.20
N GLY A 168 -5.35 -5.35 -3.65
CA GLY A 168 -5.21 -4.43 -2.53
C GLY A 168 -4.73 -5.10 -1.24
N ALA A 169 -5.21 -6.30 -0.93
CA ALA A 169 -4.74 -7.07 0.22
C ALA A 169 -3.24 -7.41 0.11
N ARG A 170 -2.77 -7.77 -1.09
CA ARG A 170 -1.36 -7.99 -1.36
C ARG A 170 -0.54 -6.73 -1.20
N ILE A 171 -0.99 -5.60 -1.75
CA ILE A 171 -0.34 -4.29 -1.52
C ILE A 171 -0.22 -4.03 -0.02
N ALA A 172 -1.30 -4.22 0.72
CA ALA A 172 -1.35 -3.96 2.16
C ALA A 172 -0.37 -4.81 2.98
N ILE A 173 -0.20 -6.06 2.61
CA ILE A 173 0.68 -7.00 3.31
C ILE A 173 2.13 -6.84 2.86
N GLU A 174 2.37 -6.73 1.55
CA GLU A 174 3.71 -6.83 1.00
C GLU A 174 4.47 -5.50 1.01
N LEU A 175 3.77 -4.35 1.00
CA LEU A 175 4.42 -3.04 0.84
C LEU A 175 5.34 -2.71 2.01
N ILE A 176 4.88 -2.93 3.24
CA ILE A 176 5.68 -2.60 4.43
C ILE A 176 6.94 -3.48 4.55
N ASP A 177 6.89 -4.70 4.01
CA ASP A 177 7.99 -5.66 4.05
C ASP A 177 9.03 -5.43 2.94
N GLN A 178 8.77 -4.50 2.01
CA GLN A 178 9.72 -4.17 0.96
C GLN A 178 10.99 -3.56 1.55
N PRO A 179 12.18 -4.10 1.23
CA PRO A 179 13.44 -3.59 1.80
C PRO A 179 13.66 -2.09 1.53
N ALA A 180 13.23 -1.59 0.38
CA ALA A 180 13.33 -0.17 0.03
C ALA A 180 12.45 0.70 0.93
N VAL A 181 11.24 0.27 1.27
CA VAL A 181 10.33 0.96 2.18
C VAL A 181 10.90 0.94 3.60
N GLN A 182 11.41 -0.19 4.07
CA GLN A 182 12.04 -0.33 5.38
C GLN A 182 13.27 0.56 5.52
N ASN A 183 14.11 0.63 4.49
CA ASN A 183 15.28 1.52 4.47
C ASN A 183 14.87 3.00 4.52
N TRP A 184 13.88 3.38 3.73
CA TRP A 184 13.34 4.72 3.74
C TRP A 184 12.77 5.11 5.11
N LEU A 185 12.00 4.24 5.76
CA LEU A 185 11.46 4.49 7.10
C LEU A 185 12.56 4.65 8.16
N ARG A 186 13.63 3.85 8.08
CA ARG A 186 14.78 3.99 9.00
C ARG A 186 15.49 5.33 8.81
N SER A 187 15.80 5.71 7.56
CA SER A 187 16.43 7.00 7.28
C SER A 187 15.60 8.20 7.75
N LYS A 188 14.26 8.07 7.67
CA LYS A 188 13.34 9.06 8.21
C LYS A 188 13.45 9.17 9.74
N HIS A 189 13.59 8.05 10.44
CA HIS A 189 13.71 8.02 11.92
C HIS A 189 15.04 8.65 12.38
N GLU A 190 16.14 8.35 11.70
CA GLU A 190 17.46 8.92 11.99
C GLU A 190 17.51 10.45 11.81
N LEU A 191 16.69 11.01 10.92
CA LEU A 191 16.58 12.45 10.71
C LEU A 191 15.76 13.16 11.80
N ILE A 192 14.92 12.42 12.56
CA ILE A 192 14.05 12.96 13.60
C ILE A 192 14.71 12.88 14.97
N GLU A 193 15.55 11.88 15.23
CA GLU A 193 16.36 11.80 16.45
C GLU A 193 17.66 12.60 16.24
N PRO A 194 17.84 13.76 16.93
CA PRO A 194 19.14 14.40 16.93
C PRO A 194 20.12 13.41 17.54
N SER A 195 21.21 13.12 16.81
CA SER A 195 22.36 12.34 17.27
C SER A 195 22.57 12.63 18.75
N ALA A 196 22.33 11.65 19.62
CA ALA A 196 22.85 11.70 20.97
C ALA A 196 24.36 11.81 20.82
N GLY A 197 24.93 12.97 21.15
CA GLY A 197 26.37 13.21 21.07
C GLY A 197 27.12 12.08 21.78
N PRO A 198 28.41 11.87 21.47
CA PRO A 198 29.21 10.85 22.10
C PRO A 198 29.06 10.97 23.62
N PRO A 199 28.96 9.86 24.36
CA PRO A 199 28.83 9.91 25.81
C PRO A 199 29.96 10.76 26.36
N GLY A 200 29.58 11.91 26.92
CA GLY A 200 30.50 12.87 27.47
C GLY A 200 31.43 12.15 28.45
N ALA A 201 32.71 12.47 28.34
CA ALA A 201 33.73 12.04 29.25
C ALA A 201 33.21 12.09 30.69
N ALA A 202 33.23 10.93 31.35
CA ALA A 202 32.95 10.86 32.77
C ALA A 202 33.92 11.80 33.49
N GLU A 203 33.40 12.89 34.00
CA GLU A 203 34.06 13.78 34.93
C GLU A 203 34.44 12.94 36.16
N SER A 204 35.72 12.71 36.33
CA SER A 204 36.30 12.01 37.49
C SER A 204 35.98 12.87 38.71
N ILE A 205 35.00 12.42 39.51
CA ILE A 205 34.76 12.93 40.84
C ILE A 205 35.90 12.46 41.70
N GLU A 206 36.86 13.36 42.00
CA GLU A 206 37.83 13.19 43.07
C GLU A 206 37.08 13.00 44.41
N THR A 207 37.33 11.85 45.01
CA THR A 207 36.85 11.57 46.37
C THR A 207 37.72 12.37 47.35
N PRO A 208 37.18 13.21 48.26
CA PRO A 208 37.98 13.86 49.28
C PRO A 208 38.41 12.81 50.33
N GLU A 209 39.74 12.76 50.57
CA GLU A 209 40.35 12.01 51.64
C GLU A 209 39.77 12.47 52.98
N THR A 210 39.27 11.53 53.79
CA THR A 210 38.92 11.75 55.17
C THR A 210 40.16 11.49 56.05
N PRO A 211 40.54 12.39 56.97
CA PRO A 211 41.72 12.22 57.82
C PRO A 211 41.52 11.13 58.87
N GLU A 212 42.55 10.34 59.06
CA GLU A 212 42.74 9.40 60.17
C GLU A 212 42.56 10.09 61.55
N THR A 213 41.68 9.53 62.34
CA THR A 213 41.71 9.78 63.78
C THR A 213 42.13 8.49 64.51
N ARG A 214 43.28 8.61 65.17
CA ARG A 214 43.97 7.66 65.98
C ARG A 214 43.30 7.69 67.38
N GLU A 215 43.39 6.56 68.03
CA GLU A 215 43.17 6.29 69.51
C GLU A 215 42.04 5.29 69.74
N GLU A 216 42.07 4.37 70.64
CA GLU A 216 43.03 3.93 71.66
C GLU A 216 42.62 2.52 72.09
N ASN A 217 43.59 1.83 72.50
CA ASN A 217 43.67 0.50 73.10
C ASN A 217 42.93 0.45 74.47
N VAL A 218 42.02 -0.48 74.69
CA VAL A 218 41.88 -1.10 76.05
C VAL A 218 41.33 -2.53 75.84
N GLY A 219 42.17 -3.45 76.32
CA GLY A 219 41.86 -4.85 76.43
C GLY A 219 40.88 -5.16 77.54
N VAL A 220 40.37 -6.35 77.53
CA VAL A 220 40.21 -7.29 78.64
C VAL A 220 39.60 -8.59 78.07
N ALA A 221 40.31 -9.71 78.25
CA ALA A 221 39.79 -11.04 78.25
C ALA A 221 39.38 -11.45 79.69
N PRO A 222 39.05 -12.73 80.00
CA PRO A 222 38.17 -13.69 79.37
C PRO A 222 37.04 -14.14 80.34
N ASP A 223 36.21 -15.04 80.00
CA ASP A 223 35.81 -16.22 80.74
C ASP A 223 34.48 -16.82 80.36
N ALA A 224 34.52 -18.12 80.31
CA ALA A 224 33.52 -19.19 80.33
C ALA A 224 32.80 -19.56 79.05
#